data_fb3e66ee4ee4e18dddc6f2e971e27558
#
_entry.id   fb3e66ee4ee4e18dddc6f2e971e27558
#
_cell.length_a   1.000
_cell.length_b   1.000
_cell.length_c   1.000
_cell.angle_alpha   90.00
_cell.angle_beta   90.00
_cell.angle_gamma   90.00
#
_symmetry.space_group_name_H-M   'P 1'
#
loop_
_entity.id
_entity.type
_entity.pdbx_description
1 polymer ?
#
loop_
_entity_poly.entity_id
_entity_poly.type
_entity_poly.pdbx_seq_one_letter_code
_entity_poly.pdbx_strand_id
1 'polypeptide(L)'
;MLDRNISFSLYMTHGGTTFGHWGGANNPAYSAMCSSYDYDAPISEPGWTTDKFFLLRDLLKNYLPAGETLPAVPAALPVIEIPEFHFHKVAPLFSNLPEAKQTVDIQPMEQFNQGWGTILYRTTLPETTLAGTTLKITEVHDWAQIYADGKLLARLDRRKGEFTTTLPALKKGTQLDILVEAMGRVNFDKSIHDRKGITEKVELISGNQTKELKNWTVYNFPVDYSFIKDKNIAIQRYYRLCLPIIRAPLHWIK
;
A
#
# COMPACT_ATOMS: atom_id res chain seq x y z
N MET A 1 10.87 35.01 -16.42
CA MET A 1 9.43 35.37 -16.26
C MET A 1 9.28 36.68 -15.56
N LEU A 2 9.85 36.86 -14.38
CA LEU A 2 9.77 38.09 -13.57
C LEU A 2 10.28 39.34 -14.35
N ASP A 3 11.45 39.24 -15.00
CA ASP A 3 12.03 40.31 -15.83
C ASP A 3 11.12 40.79 -16.99
N ARG A 4 10.16 39.96 -17.37
CA ARG A 4 9.17 40.21 -18.42
C ARG A 4 7.80 40.58 -17.87
N ASN A 5 7.71 40.80 -16.56
CA ASN A 5 6.43 41.09 -15.86
C ASN A 5 5.36 40.00 -16.09
N ILE A 6 5.79 38.70 -16.13
CA ILE A 6 4.92 37.55 -16.32
C ILE A 6 4.66 36.91 -14.97
N SER A 7 3.40 36.73 -14.62
CA SER A 7 2.99 35.97 -13.43
C SER A 7 3.40 34.52 -13.53
N PHE A 8 3.71 33.91 -12.40
CA PHE A 8 4.04 32.49 -12.30
C PHE A 8 3.39 31.86 -11.05
N SER A 9 3.27 30.55 -11.07
CA SER A 9 2.85 29.77 -9.92
C SER A 9 3.81 28.60 -9.76
N LEU A 10 4.20 28.34 -8.54
CA LEU A 10 5.03 27.17 -8.20
C LEU A 10 4.13 26.03 -7.71
N TYR A 11 4.21 24.92 -8.41
CA TYR A 11 3.58 23.66 -8.01
C TYR A 11 4.66 22.57 -7.90
N MET A 12 5.06 22.18 -6.67
CA MET A 12 4.53 22.55 -5.36
C MET A 12 5.61 23.26 -4.55
N THR A 13 5.19 24.15 -3.65
CA THR A 13 6.09 24.76 -2.66
C THR A 13 6.41 23.82 -1.52
N HIS A 14 5.45 22.97 -1.14
CA HIS A 14 5.56 21.90 -0.15
C HIS A 14 4.78 20.68 -0.62
N GLY A 15 5.45 19.55 -0.78
CA GLY A 15 4.82 18.31 -1.23
C GLY A 15 4.01 17.62 -0.14
N GLY A 16 4.58 17.51 1.04
CA GLY A 16 3.93 16.91 2.21
C GLY A 16 3.98 15.39 2.25
N THR A 17 3.13 14.81 3.06
CA THR A 17 3.05 13.37 3.32
C THR A 17 1.66 12.85 3.00
N THR A 18 1.58 11.77 2.24
CA THR A 18 0.35 11.01 2.01
C THR A 18 0.21 9.95 3.10
N PHE A 19 -0.64 10.20 4.08
CA PHE A 19 -0.82 9.30 5.21
C PHE A 19 -1.70 8.09 4.89
N GLY A 20 -1.40 6.96 5.54
CA GLY A 20 -2.20 5.75 5.47
C GLY A 20 -2.37 5.22 4.04
N HIS A 21 -3.61 4.95 3.64
CA HIS A 21 -3.96 4.38 2.34
C HIS A 21 -4.55 5.41 1.35
N TRP A 22 -4.32 6.70 1.58
CA TRP A 22 -4.90 7.79 0.79
C TRP A 22 -4.07 8.19 -0.43
N GLY A 23 -2.93 7.55 -0.64
CA GLY A 23 -2.12 7.72 -1.84
C GLY A 23 -2.85 7.28 -3.10
N GLY A 24 -2.63 8.01 -4.19
CA GLY A 24 -3.11 7.63 -5.51
C GLY A 24 -2.17 6.65 -6.22
N ALA A 25 -2.44 6.42 -7.49
CA ALA A 25 -1.58 5.63 -8.37
C ALA A 25 -1.66 6.12 -9.81
N ASN A 26 -0.59 5.90 -10.57
CA ASN A 26 -0.54 6.13 -12.01
C ASN A 26 -1.04 4.90 -12.78
N ASN A 27 -1.55 5.14 -14.01
CA ASN A 27 -1.96 4.15 -15.00
C ASN A 27 -1.68 4.75 -16.41
N PRO A 28 -1.38 3.97 -17.46
CA PRO A 28 -1.55 2.51 -17.61
C PRO A 28 -0.45 1.65 -16.99
N ALA A 29 0.77 2.15 -16.82
CA ALA A 29 1.76 1.45 -16.01
C ALA A 29 1.46 1.70 -14.53
N TYR A 30 0.82 0.72 -13.87
CA TYR A 30 0.43 0.89 -12.48
C TYR A 30 1.64 1.19 -11.58
N SER A 31 1.59 2.33 -10.91
CA SER A 31 2.61 2.76 -9.96
C SER A 31 1.95 3.49 -8.80
N ALA A 32 1.88 2.81 -7.66
CA ALA A 32 1.32 3.40 -6.44
C ALA A 32 2.25 4.49 -5.89
N MET A 33 1.66 5.56 -5.40
CA MET A 33 2.38 6.61 -4.69
C MET A 33 2.91 6.09 -3.36
N CYS A 34 4.12 6.49 -3.00
CA CYS A 34 4.65 6.28 -1.65
C CYS A 34 4.12 7.33 -0.68
N SER A 35 4.40 7.14 0.62
CA SER A 35 3.95 8.08 1.66
C SER A 35 4.59 9.46 1.53
N SER A 36 5.88 9.53 1.21
CA SER A 36 6.55 10.81 0.99
C SER A 36 6.15 11.42 -0.35
N TYR A 37 5.75 12.67 -0.33
CA TYR A 37 5.44 13.48 -1.51
C TYR A 37 6.32 14.72 -1.54
N ASP A 38 7.58 14.59 -1.14
CA ASP A 38 8.52 15.70 -0.99
C ASP A 38 8.85 16.37 -2.31
N TYR A 39 9.14 15.61 -3.36
CA TYR A 39 9.46 16.08 -4.71
C TYR A 39 10.57 17.14 -4.75
N ASP A 40 11.47 17.16 -3.77
CA ASP A 40 12.50 18.18 -3.66
C ASP A 40 11.91 19.61 -3.68
N ALA A 41 10.78 19.79 -2.98
CA ALA A 41 10.09 21.07 -2.88
C ALA A 41 10.93 22.09 -2.08
N PRO A 42 10.69 23.41 -2.26
CA PRO A 42 11.35 24.46 -1.46
C PRO A 42 11.20 24.30 0.05
N ILE A 43 10.07 23.74 0.49
CA ILE A 43 9.82 23.38 1.88
C ILE A 43 9.77 21.86 1.97
N SER A 44 10.64 21.27 2.77
CA SER A 44 10.72 19.82 2.95
C SER A 44 9.50 19.24 3.67
N GLU A 45 9.35 17.91 3.62
CA GLU A 45 8.22 17.18 4.21
C GLU A 45 7.95 17.54 5.69
N PRO A 46 8.95 17.65 6.59
CA PRO A 46 8.74 18.10 7.97
C PRO A 46 8.52 19.62 8.11
N GLY A 47 8.44 20.38 7.03
CA GLY A 47 8.20 21.82 7.07
C GLY A 47 9.48 22.67 7.22
N TRP A 48 10.63 22.10 6.95
CA TRP A 48 11.90 22.85 6.99
C TRP A 48 12.18 23.51 5.64
N THR A 49 12.78 24.70 5.70
CA THR A 49 13.31 25.38 4.51
C THR A 49 14.52 24.66 3.95
N THR A 50 14.58 24.54 2.62
CA THR A 50 15.70 23.96 1.87
C THR A 50 16.55 25.06 1.23
N ASP A 51 17.68 24.69 0.63
CA ASP A 51 18.49 25.63 -0.15
C ASP A 51 17.68 26.23 -1.31
N LYS A 52 16.78 25.46 -1.92
CA LYS A 52 15.87 25.93 -2.98
C LYS A 52 14.94 27.04 -2.48
N PHE A 53 14.44 26.95 -1.24
CA PHE A 53 13.66 28.00 -0.62
C PHE A 53 14.45 29.30 -0.53
N PHE A 54 15.69 29.25 -0.08
CA PHE A 54 16.53 30.43 0.06
C PHE A 54 16.90 31.03 -1.29
N LEU A 55 17.23 30.23 -2.30
CA LEU A 55 17.48 30.69 -3.66
C LEU A 55 16.27 31.43 -4.26
N LEU A 56 15.06 30.87 -4.08
CA LEU A 56 13.82 31.53 -4.54
C LEU A 56 13.55 32.82 -3.77
N ARG A 57 13.74 32.79 -2.45
CA ARG A 57 13.58 33.96 -1.61
C ARG A 57 14.53 35.10 -1.99
N ASP A 58 15.81 34.80 -2.25
CA ASP A 58 16.79 35.77 -2.65
C ASP A 58 16.50 36.34 -4.05
N LEU A 59 16.02 35.52 -4.96
CA LEU A 59 15.53 35.99 -6.26
C LEU A 59 14.37 36.97 -6.10
N LEU A 60 13.35 36.61 -5.31
CA LEU A 60 12.14 37.43 -5.13
C LEU A 60 12.41 38.79 -4.49
N LYS A 61 13.44 38.93 -3.65
CA LYS A 61 13.85 40.21 -3.07
C LYS A 61 14.08 41.30 -4.13
N ASN A 62 14.56 40.90 -5.31
CA ASN A 62 14.88 41.87 -6.40
C ASN A 62 13.63 42.42 -7.11
N TYR A 63 12.45 41.86 -6.83
CA TYR A 63 11.20 42.20 -7.48
C TYR A 63 10.15 42.76 -6.50
N LEU A 64 10.56 43.04 -5.27
CA LEU A 64 9.66 43.65 -4.29
C LEU A 64 9.39 45.10 -4.64
N PRO A 65 8.17 45.63 -4.40
CA PRO A 65 7.91 47.06 -4.43
C PRO A 65 8.82 47.85 -3.51
N ALA A 66 9.04 49.11 -3.86
CA ALA A 66 9.88 49.99 -3.04
C ALA A 66 9.32 50.14 -1.61
N GLY A 67 10.17 49.87 -0.61
CA GLY A 67 9.81 49.93 0.80
C GLY A 67 9.24 48.61 1.39
N GLU A 68 9.02 47.59 0.58
CA GLU A 68 8.58 46.29 1.05
C GLU A 68 9.76 45.34 1.39
N THR A 69 9.55 44.47 2.35
CA THR A 69 10.52 43.44 2.76
C THR A 69 9.82 42.11 2.87
N LEU A 70 10.55 41.03 2.58
CA LEU A 70 10.03 39.67 2.81
C LEU A 70 9.91 39.40 4.33
N PRO A 71 8.85 38.72 4.77
CA PRO A 71 8.68 38.35 6.17
C PRO A 71 9.84 37.48 6.67
N ALA A 72 10.07 37.46 7.96
CA ALA A 72 11.09 36.60 8.57
C ALA A 72 10.78 35.11 8.28
N VAL A 73 11.82 34.33 8.09
CA VAL A 73 11.67 32.86 7.95
C VAL A 73 11.33 32.30 9.34
N PRO A 74 10.23 31.52 9.46
CA PRO A 74 9.89 30.89 10.72
C PRO A 74 11.00 29.95 11.23
N ALA A 75 11.05 29.74 12.54
CA ALA A 75 11.94 28.74 13.12
C ALA A 75 11.57 27.33 12.60
N ALA A 76 12.57 26.49 12.41
CA ALA A 76 12.36 25.10 12.01
C ALA A 76 11.50 24.38 13.04
N LEU A 77 10.53 23.58 12.55
CA LEU A 77 9.72 22.75 13.42
C LEU A 77 10.59 21.70 14.11
N PRO A 78 10.35 21.43 15.40
CA PRO A 78 11.07 20.42 16.14
C PRO A 78 10.69 19.02 15.62
N VAL A 79 11.65 18.13 15.61
CA VAL A 79 11.47 16.70 15.28
C VAL A 79 11.99 15.85 16.42
N ILE A 80 11.47 14.65 16.54
CA ILE A 80 11.98 13.64 17.46
C ILE A 80 12.77 12.59 16.67
N GLU A 81 13.74 12.01 17.33
CA GLU A 81 14.43 10.82 16.89
C GLU A 81 13.88 9.63 17.66
N ILE A 82 13.39 8.62 16.93
CA ILE A 82 12.93 7.38 17.53
C ILE A 82 14.10 6.39 17.50
N PRO A 83 14.65 6.01 18.68
CA PRO A 83 15.73 5.04 18.73
C PRO A 83 15.28 3.65 18.25
N GLU A 84 16.24 2.81 17.92
CA GLU A 84 15.97 1.41 17.59
C GLU A 84 15.23 0.72 18.75
N PHE A 85 14.17 0.01 18.43
CA PHE A 85 13.39 -0.77 19.40
C PHE A 85 13.00 -2.14 18.85
N HIS A 86 12.65 -3.06 19.75
CA HIS A 86 12.25 -4.41 19.39
C HIS A 86 10.76 -4.63 19.64
N PHE A 87 10.09 -5.28 18.70
CA PHE A 87 8.76 -5.80 18.95
C PHE A 87 8.85 -7.13 19.72
N HIS A 88 8.21 -7.20 20.87
CA HIS A 88 8.18 -8.40 21.73
C HIS A 88 6.88 -9.18 21.58
N LYS A 89 5.86 -8.58 21.00
CA LYS A 89 4.53 -9.19 20.85
C LYS A 89 4.07 -9.05 19.41
N VAL A 90 3.49 -10.13 18.87
CA VAL A 90 2.89 -10.15 17.54
C VAL A 90 1.52 -10.81 17.63
N ALA A 91 0.56 -10.34 16.83
CA ALA A 91 -0.71 -11.00 16.61
C ALA A 91 -0.66 -11.66 15.22
N PRO A 92 -0.35 -12.98 15.11
CA PRO A 92 -0.25 -13.65 13.82
C PRO A 92 -1.60 -13.59 13.08
N LEU A 93 -1.56 -13.18 11.81
CA LEU A 93 -2.75 -12.94 11.00
C LEU A 93 -3.67 -14.18 10.94
N PHE A 94 -3.13 -15.34 10.56
CA PHE A 94 -3.92 -16.57 10.39
C PHE A 94 -4.47 -17.15 11.71
N SER A 95 -3.93 -16.74 12.85
CA SER A 95 -4.46 -17.11 14.17
C SER A 95 -5.51 -16.13 14.70
N ASN A 96 -5.73 -15.04 14.00
CA ASN A 96 -6.60 -13.92 14.42
C ASN A 96 -7.51 -13.47 13.28
N LEU A 97 -8.12 -14.43 12.57
CA LEU A 97 -9.03 -14.12 11.46
C LEU A 97 -10.25 -13.35 11.97
N PRO A 98 -10.70 -12.29 11.25
CA PRO A 98 -11.94 -11.59 11.57
C PRO A 98 -13.17 -12.44 11.24
N GLU A 99 -14.35 -11.80 11.25
CA GLU A 99 -15.60 -12.45 10.84
C GLU A 99 -15.52 -12.92 9.39
N ALA A 100 -15.91 -14.17 9.15
CA ALA A 100 -15.91 -14.80 7.84
C ALA A 100 -17.15 -14.37 7.03
N LYS A 101 -16.93 -13.99 5.79
CA LYS A 101 -17.98 -13.73 4.80
C LYS A 101 -17.91 -14.78 3.70
N GLN A 102 -19.08 -15.23 3.21
CA GLN A 102 -19.14 -16.28 2.19
C GLN A 102 -19.58 -15.71 0.85
N THR A 103 -18.97 -16.20 -0.23
CA THR A 103 -19.38 -15.90 -1.59
C THR A 103 -19.08 -17.09 -2.51
N VAL A 104 -19.90 -17.29 -3.52
CA VAL A 104 -19.66 -18.35 -4.53
C VAL A 104 -18.57 -17.90 -5.49
N ASP A 105 -18.72 -16.71 -6.05
CA ASP A 105 -17.77 -16.11 -6.98
C ASP A 105 -16.83 -15.16 -6.28
N ILE A 106 -15.61 -15.04 -6.81
CA ILE A 106 -14.67 -14.02 -6.32
C ILE A 106 -15.26 -12.63 -6.57
N GLN A 107 -15.04 -11.73 -5.65
CA GLN A 107 -15.51 -10.35 -5.74
C GLN A 107 -14.46 -9.38 -5.20
N PRO A 108 -14.42 -8.15 -5.70
CA PRO A 108 -13.49 -7.14 -5.21
C PRO A 108 -13.78 -6.74 -3.76
N MET A 109 -12.78 -6.19 -3.12
CA MET A 109 -12.76 -5.76 -1.72
C MET A 109 -13.95 -4.87 -1.35
N GLU A 110 -14.37 -3.98 -2.25
CA GLU A 110 -15.47 -3.03 -2.04
C GLU A 110 -16.84 -3.73 -1.85
N GLN A 111 -17.02 -4.92 -2.41
CA GLN A 111 -18.27 -5.71 -2.22
C GLN A 111 -18.38 -6.25 -0.78
N PHE A 112 -17.28 -6.27 -0.06
CA PHE A 112 -17.22 -6.66 1.36
C PHE A 112 -17.14 -5.46 2.30
N ASN A 113 -17.50 -4.24 1.83
CA ASN A 113 -17.43 -2.98 2.58
C ASN A 113 -16.01 -2.63 3.06
N GLN A 114 -15.00 -2.92 2.24
CA GLN A 114 -13.62 -2.57 2.51
C GLN A 114 -13.03 -1.80 1.33
N GLY A 115 -12.51 -0.60 1.57
CA GLY A 115 -11.96 0.27 0.52
C GLY A 115 -10.43 0.31 0.48
N TRP A 116 -9.75 -0.25 1.50
CA TRP A 116 -8.29 -0.19 1.68
C TRP A 116 -7.81 -1.26 2.67
N GLY A 117 -6.52 -1.46 2.75
CA GLY A 117 -5.89 -2.44 3.65
C GLY A 117 -5.75 -3.81 3.01
N THR A 118 -5.85 -4.84 3.83
CA THR A 118 -5.59 -6.23 3.45
C THR A 118 -6.87 -7.05 3.49
N ILE A 119 -7.07 -7.92 2.51
CA ILE A 119 -8.19 -8.86 2.43
C ILE A 119 -7.66 -10.27 2.16
N LEU A 120 -8.23 -11.27 2.84
CA LEU A 120 -7.89 -12.67 2.64
C LEU A 120 -9.05 -13.39 1.95
N TYR A 121 -8.76 -14.02 0.83
CA TYR A 121 -9.65 -14.93 0.12
C TYR A 121 -9.20 -16.36 0.37
N ARG A 122 -10.08 -17.20 0.91
CA ARG A 122 -9.82 -18.60 1.22
C ARG A 122 -10.77 -19.51 0.46
N THR A 123 -10.24 -20.55 -0.17
CA THR A 123 -11.02 -21.65 -0.72
C THR A 123 -10.28 -22.96 -0.51
N THR A 124 -10.91 -24.08 -0.91
CA THR A 124 -10.27 -25.41 -0.93
C THR A 124 -10.14 -25.90 -2.37
N LEU A 125 -9.03 -26.55 -2.68
CA LEU A 125 -8.83 -27.11 -4.01
C LEU A 125 -9.89 -28.21 -4.28
N PRO A 126 -10.67 -28.09 -5.36
CA PRO A 126 -11.74 -29.04 -5.67
C PRO A 126 -11.22 -30.39 -6.20
N GLU A 127 -9.96 -30.43 -6.59
CA GLU A 127 -9.26 -31.61 -7.13
C GLU A 127 -7.76 -31.55 -6.82
N THR A 128 -7.08 -32.68 -7.00
CA THR A 128 -5.62 -32.74 -6.92
C THR A 128 -5.00 -32.03 -8.11
N THR A 129 -4.01 -31.16 -7.87
CA THR A 129 -3.24 -30.51 -8.91
C THR A 129 -1.91 -31.23 -9.11
N LEU A 130 -1.43 -31.28 -10.35
CA LEU A 130 -0.09 -31.75 -10.68
C LEU A 130 0.93 -30.63 -10.46
N ALA A 131 2.17 -31.00 -10.22
CA ALA A 131 3.27 -30.05 -10.29
C ALA A 131 3.31 -29.39 -11.69
N GLY A 132 3.45 -28.07 -11.72
CA GLY A 132 3.41 -27.31 -12.97
C GLY A 132 2.02 -26.76 -13.35
N THR A 133 0.97 -27.08 -12.58
CA THR A 133 -0.34 -26.41 -12.73
C THR A 133 -0.19 -24.90 -12.48
N THR A 134 -0.70 -24.09 -13.40
CA THR A 134 -0.68 -22.64 -13.26
C THR A 134 -1.90 -22.16 -12.46
N LEU A 135 -1.67 -21.40 -11.41
CA LEU A 135 -2.69 -20.57 -10.78
C LEU A 135 -2.67 -19.20 -11.45
N LYS A 136 -3.78 -18.79 -12.04
CA LYS A 136 -3.99 -17.48 -12.66
C LYS A 136 -5.03 -16.70 -11.88
N ILE A 137 -4.70 -15.46 -11.51
CA ILE A 137 -5.60 -14.54 -10.83
C ILE A 137 -5.85 -13.34 -11.73
N THR A 138 -7.04 -13.22 -12.26
CA THR A 138 -7.46 -12.14 -13.15
C THR A 138 -8.41 -11.20 -12.41
N GLU A 139 -8.09 -10.01 -12.15
CA GLU A 139 -6.85 -9.30 -11.92
C GLU A 139 -6.65 -9.18 -10.42
N VAL A 140 -5.40 -9.24 -9.93
CA VAL A 140 -5.10 -9.00 -8.51
C VAL A 140 -4.63 -7.58 -8.29
N HIS A 141 -5.33 -6.84 -7.42
CA HIS A 141 -5.08 -5.45 -7.08
C HIS A 141 -4.80 -5.30 -5.58
N ASP A 142 -3.51 -5.23 -5.11
CA ASP A 142 -2.37 -4.94 -6.00
C ASP A 142 -1.22 -5.92 -5.76
N TRP A 143 -1.01 -6.34 -4.49
CA TRP A 143 0.07 -7.25 -4.11
C TRP A 143 -0.49 -8.45 -3.36
N ALA A 144 -0.20 -9.65 -3.83
CA ALA A 144 -0.75 -10.86 -3.26
C ALA A 144 0.30 -11.83 -2.75
N GLN A 145 -0.02 -12.50 -1.66
CA GLN A 145 0.68 -13.66 -1.15
C GLN A 145 -0.23 -14.88 -1.25
N ILE A 146 0.28 -15.96 -1.82
CA ILE A 146 -0.45 -17.20 -2.05
C ILE A 146 0.09 -18.27 -1.12
N TYR A 147 -0.81 -18.90 -0.35
CA TYR A 147 -0.47 -19.96 0.60
C TYR A 147 -1.26 -21.22 0.31
N ALA A 148 -0.64 -22.38 0.54
CA ALA A 148 -1.31 -23.66 0.60
C ALA A 148 -1.09 -24.26 2.00
N ASP A 149 -2.19 -24.60 2.69
CA ASP A 149 -2.17 -25.09 4.08
C ASP A 149 -1.23 -24.27 5.00
N GLY A 150 -1.31 -22.93 4.87
CA GLY A 150 -0.50 -21.97 5.64
C GLY A 150 0.95 -21.80 5.19
N LYS A 151 1.41 -22.56 4.19
CA LYS A 151 2.76 -22.42 3.62
C LYS A 151 2.77 -21.44 2.45
N LEU A 152 3.59 -20.39 2.53
CA LEU A 152 3.76 -19.44 1.43
C LEU A 152 4.33 -20.15 0.19
N LEU A 153 3.64 -20.01 -0.93
CA LEU A 153 4.03 -20.56 -2.24
C LEU A 153 4.61 -19.50 -3.16
N ALA A 154 3.93 -18.36 -3.26
CA ALA A 154 4.28 -17.31 -4.22
C ALA A 154 3.84 -15.91 -3.76
N ARG A 155 4.36 -14.91 -4.45
CA ARG A 155 3.91 -13.52 -4.40
C ARG A 155 3.64 -13.03 -5.81
N LEU A 156 2.59 -12.23 -5.98
CA LEU A 156 2.24 -11.58 -7.23
C LEU A 156 2.23 -10.07 -7.01
N ASP A 157 2.71 -9.32 -8.00
CA ASP A 157 2.87 -7.88 -7.92
C ASP A 157 2.30 -7.21 -9.18
N ARG A 158 1.19 -6.48 -9.03
CA ARG A 158 0.55 -5.75 -10.14
C ARG A 158 1.51 -4.79 -10.83
N ARG A 159 2.44 -4.17 -10.11
CA ARG A 159 3.43 -3.24 -10.67
C ARG A 159 4.33 -3.88 -11.73
N LYS A 160 4.48 -5.21 -11.64
CA LYS A 160 5.27 -6.03 -12.57
C LYS A 160 4.42 -6.76 -13.59
N GLY A 161 3.09 -6.63 -13.52
CA GLY A 161 2.17 -7.41 -14.35
C GLY A 161 2.14 -8.90 -13.99
N GLU A 162 2.44 -9.25 -12.75
CA GLU A 162 2.48 -10.63 -12.28
C GLU A 162 1.09 -11.06 -11.81
N PHE A 163 0.41 -11.89 -12.61
CA PHE A 163 -0.93 -12.41 -12.32
C PHE A 163 -1.00 -13.93 -12.32
N THR A 164 0.12 -14.61 -12.48
CA THR A 164 0.20 -16.07 -12.54
C THR A 164 1.34 -16.60 -11.69
N THR A 165 1.16 -17.82 -11.18
CA THR A 165 2.24 -18.58 -10.55
C THR A 165 2.07 -20.07 -10.81
N THR A 166 3.18 -20.81 -10.72
CA THR A 166 3.16 -22.28 -10.87
C THR A 166 3.02 -22.93 -9.50
N LEU A 167 2.06 -23.84 -9.37
CA LEU A 167 1.82 -24.59 -8.14
C LEU A 167 2.65 -25.88 -8.10
N PRO A 168 3.10 -26.33 -6.92
CA PRO A 168 3.56 -27.68 -6.71
C PRO A 168 2.38 -28.66 -6.84
N ALA A 169 2.63 -29.97 -6.77
CA ALA A 169 1.56 -30.95 -6.63
C ALA A 169 0.85 -30.74 -5.27
N LEU A 170 -0.47 -30.53 -5.31
CA LEU A 170 -1.32 -30.32 -4.15
C LEU A 170 -2.49 -31.27 -4.18
N LYS A 171 -2.94 -31.76 -3.03
CA LYS A 171 -4.07 -32.70 -2.92
C LYS A 171 -5.40 -31.96 -3.02
N LYS A 172 -6.43 -32.65 -3.47
CA LYS A 172 -7.83 -32.21 -3.28
C LYS A 172 -8.07 -31.91 -1.80
N GLY A 173 -8.77 -30.80 -1.52
CA GLY A 173 -9.04 -30.35 -0.16
C GLY A 173 -7.95 -29.50 0.48
N THR A 174 -6.78 -29.31 -0.18
CA THR A 174 -5.78 -28.33 0.28
C THR A 174 -6.41 -26.97 0.39
N GLN A 175 -6.23 -26.31 1.53
CA GLN A 175 -6.66 -24.91 1.73
C GLN A 175 -5.77 -23.97 0.94
N LEU A 176 -6.37 -23.19 0.06
CA LEU A 176 -5.72 -22.13 -0.69
C LEU A 176 -6.10 -20.79 -0.09
N ASP A 177 -5.12 -20.03 0.34
CA ASP A 177 -5.27 -18.68 0.87
C ASP A 177 -4.59 -17.69 -0.07
N ILE A 178 -5.30 -16.65 -0.47
CA ILE A 178 -4.79 -15.53 -1.25
C ILE A 178 -4.98 -14.27 -0.43
N LEU A 179 -3.88 -13.78 0.15
CA LEU A 179 -3.85 -12.56 0.94
C LEU A 179 -3.49 -11.40 0.01
N VAL A 180 -4.37 -10.44 -0.15
CA VAL A 180 -4.18 -9.30 -1.05
C VAL A 180 -4.08 -8.01 -0.26
N GLU A 181 -3.01 -7.26 -0.50
CA GLU A 181 -2.83 -5.91 0.02
C GLU A 181 -3.15 -4.89 -1.06
N ALA A 182 -4.07 -3.99 -0.75
CA ALA A 182 -4.40 -2.85 -1.61
C ALA A 182 -3.34 -1.76 -1.46
N MET A 183 -2.81 -1.29 -2.57
CA MET A 183 -1.94 -0.12 -2.65
C MET A 183 -2.74 1.13 -3.07
N GLY A 184 -2.06 2.20 -3.44
CA GLY A 184 -2.67 3.43 -3.93
C GLY A 184 -3.68 3.15 -5.05
N ARG A 185 -4.80 3.86 -5.02
CA ARG A 185 -5.87 3.74 -6.02
C ARG A 185 -5.64 4.72 -7.16
N VAL A 186 -5.82 4.28 -8.40
CA VAL A 186 -5.76 5.19 -9.55
C VAL A 186 -6.78 6.32 -9.35
N ASN A 187 -6.32 7.56 -9.39
CA ASN A 187 -7.11 8.74 -9.01
C ASN A 187 -7.37 9.72 -10.16
N PHE A 188 -7.07 9.34 -11.40
CA PHE A 188 -7.31 10.17 -12.57
C PHE A 188 -7.56 9.35 -13.83
N ASP A 189 -8.02 10.04 -14.91
CA ASP A 189 -8.31 9.46 -16.22
C ASP A 189 -9.40 8.38 -16.17
N LYS A 190 -9.60 7.68 -17.27
CA LYS A 190 -10.60 6.61 -17.45
C LYS A 190 -10.43 5.39 -16.53
N SER A 191 -9.29 5.28 -15.88
CA SER A 191 -8.95 4.15 -15.00
C SER A 191 -9.30 4.37 -13.52
N ILE A 192 -10.07 5.39 -13.18
CA ILE A 192 -10.49 5.71 -11.79
C ILE A 192 -11.41 4.64 -11.16
N HIS A 193 -11.87 3.66 -11.92
CA HIS A 193 -12.63 2.49 -11.43
C HIS A 193 -11.76 1.40 -10.81
N ASP A 194 -10.59 1.73 -10.35
CA ASP A 194 -9.59 0.82 -9.80
C ASP A 194 -10.07 0.13 -8.51
N ARG A 195 -10.88 -0.90 -8.65
CA ARG A 195 -11.32 -1.74 -7.52
C ARG A 195 -10.16 -2.56 -6.99
N LYS A 196 -10.20 -2.88 -5.69
CA LYS A 196 -9.14 -3.57 -4.96
C LYS A 196 -9.48 -5.02 -4.61
N GLY A 197 -8.46 -5.80 -4.24
CA GLY A 197 -8.61 -7.24 -4.02
C GLY A 197 -8.48 -8.03 -5.31
N ILE A 198 -9.27 -9.07 -5.47
CA ILE A 198 -9.36 -9.85 -6.72
C ILE A 198 -10.63 -9.41 -7.44
N THR A 199 -10.49 -8.88 -8.65
CA THR A 199 -11.59 -8.17 -9.33
C THR A 199 -12.36 -9.00 -10.32
N GLU A 200 -11.82 -10.13 -10.81
CA GLU A 200 -12.50 -10.98 -11.80
C GLU A 200 -12.54 -12.43 -11.36
N LYS A 201 -11.51 -13.23 -11.58
CA LYS A 201 -11.54 -14.67 -11.32
C LYS A 201 -10.18 -15.26 -10.95
N VAL A 202 -10.25 -16.48 -10.38
CA VAL A 202 -9.09 -17.30 -10.04
C VAL A 202 -9.24 -18.66 -10.73
N GLU A 203 -8.24 -19.05 -11.51
CA GLU A 203 -8.28 -20.21 -12.37
C GLU A 203 -7.06 -21.12 -12.14
N LEU A 204 -7.31 -22.44 -12.16
CA LEU A 204 -6.28 -23.47 -12.30
C LEU A 204 -6.17 -23.86 -13.78
N ILE A 205 -4.97 -23.83 -14.34
CA ILE A 205 -4.70 -24.17 -15.73
C ILE A 205 -3.71 -25.34 -15.77
N SER A 206 -4.12 -26.46 -16.36
CA SER A 206 -3.29 -27.65 -16.53
C SER A 206 -3.44 -28.17 -17.96
N GLY A 207 -2.39 -28.01 -18.77
CA GLY A 207 -2.47 -28.27 -20.21
C GLY A 207 -3.56 -27.44 -20.87
N ASN A 208 -4.53 -28.08 -21.51
CA ASN A 208 -5.67 -27.42 -22.17
C ASN A 208 -6.90 -27.28 -21.25
N GLN A 209 -6.81 -27.69 -20.00
CA GLN A 209 -7.93 -27.60 -19.06
C GLN A 209 -7.81 -26.36 -18.19
N THR A 210 -8.92 -25.63 -18.08
CA THR A 210 -9.02 -24.47 -17.19
C THR A 210 -10.20 -24.69 -16.25
N LYS A 211 -9.97 -24.50 -14.96
CA LYS A 211 -10.99 -24.64 -13.93
C LYS A 211 -11.00 -23.42 -13.04
N GLU A 212 -12.12 -22.72 -13.01
CA GLU A 212 -12.34 -21.59 -12.12
C GLU A 212 -12.57 -22.07 -10.69
N LEU A 213 -11.92 -21.42 -9.72
CA LEU A 213 -12.12 -21.67 -8.31
C LEU A 213 -13.32 -20.87 -7.78
N LYS A 214 -14.16 -21.53 -7.01
CA LYS A 214 -15.41 -21.00 -6.45
C LYS A 214 -15.47 -21.26 -4.95
N ASN A 215 -16.56 -20.78 -4.32
CA ASN A 215 -16.88 -20.98 -2.89
C ASN A 215 -15.78 -20.42 -1.98
N TRP A 216 -15.75 -19.10 -1.90
CA TRP A 216 -14.76 -18.36 -1.15
C TRP A 216 -15.25 -17.96 0.23
N THR A 217 -14.39 -18.11 1.20
CA THR A 217 -14.52 -17.48 2.51
C THR A 217 -13.60 -16.27 2.54
N VAL A 218 -14.15 -15.10 2.85
CA VAL A 218 -13.43 -13.82 2.77
C VAL A 218 -13.33 -13.20 4.15
N TYR A 219 -12.15 -12.65 4.47
CA TYR A 219 -11.85 -12.00 5.73
C TYR A 219 -11.28 -10.61 5.48
N ASN A 220 -11.95 -9.59 6.02
CA ASN A 220 -11.52 -8.20 5.94
C ASN A 220 -10.58 -7.87 7.11
N PHE A 221 -9.37 -7.40 6.84
CA PHE A 221 -8.44 -7.00 7.89
C PHE A 221 -8.42 -5.48 8.03
N PRO A 222 -9.01 -4.95 9.10
CA PRO A 222 -8.84 -3.55 9.48
C PRO A 222 -7.40 -3.31 9.94
N VAL A 223 -6.89 -2.10 9.70
CA VAL A 223 -5.50 -1.70 10.03
C VAL A 223 -5.44 -0.91 11.33
N ASP A 224 -6.48 -0.93 12.16
CA ASP A 224 -6.53 -0.16 13.38
C ASP A 224 -6.15 -0.98 14.63
N TYR A 225 -5.72 -0.26 15.66
CA TYR A 225 -5.35 -0.85 16.95
C TYR A 225 -6.51 -1.56 17.63
N SER A 226 -7.74 -1.11 17.43
CA SER A 226 -8.93 -1.68 18.08
C SER A 226 -9.13 -3.14 17.73
N PHE A 227 -8.76 -3.53 16.51
CA PHE A 227 -8.83 -4.93 16.05
C PHE A 227 -7.80 -5.83 16.73
N ILE A 228 -6.59 -5.35 17.00
CA ILE A 228 -5.47 -6.19 17.45
C ILE A 228 -5.30 -6.23 18.95
N LYS A 229 -5.83 -5.26 19.73
CA LYS A 229 -5.59 -5.11 21.16
C LYS A 229 -5.96 -6.33 22.03
N ASP A 230 -7.01 -7.08 21.60
CA ASP A 230 -7.56 -8.21 22.34
C ASP A 230 -7.28 -9.56 21.64
N LYS A 231 -6.32 -9.60 20.70
CA LYS A 231 -6.03 -10.80 19.93
C LYS A 231 -5.03 -11.73 20.60
N ASN A 232 -5.02 -12.98 20.15
CA ASN A 232 -4.03 -13.96 20.56
C ASN A 232 -2.63 -13.47 20.22
N ILE A 233 -1.84 -13.16 21.24
CA ILE A 233 -0.52 -12.59 21.09
C ILE A 233 0.52 -13.69 21.29
N ALA A 234 1.38 -13.88 20.31
CA ALA A 234 2.57 -14.72 20.43
C ALA A 234 3.76 -13.86 20.89
N ILE A 235 4.57 -14.41 21.80
CA ILE A 235 5.86 -13.80 22.15
C ILE A 235 6.88 -14.27 21.12
N GLN A 236 7.41 -13.34 20.36
CA GLN A 236 8.41 -13.65 19.34
C GLN A 236 9.77 -13.08 19.76
N ARG A 237 10.77 -13.96 19.83
CA ARG A 237 12.09 -13.59 20.37
C ARG A 237 12.99 -12.81 19.40
N TYR A 238 12.68 -12.73 18.10
CA TYR A 238 13.58 -12.18 17.08
C TYR A 238 12.84 -11.52 15.90
N TYR A 239 12.33 -10.29 16.08
CA TYR A 239 12.23 -9.35 14.97
C TYR A 239 13.00 -8.09 15.33
N ARG A 240 14.17 -7.95 14.74
CA ARG A 240 14.88 -6.68 14.71
C ARG A 240 14.31 -5.87 13.55
N LEU A 241 13.43 -4.92 13.83
CA LEU A 241 13.12 -3.89 12.87
C LEU A 241 14.25 -2.86 13.00
N CYS A 242 15.23 -2.93 12.11
CA CYS A 242 16.11 -1.80 11.87
C CYS A 242 15.28 -0.78 11.09
N LEU A 243 14.51 0.03 11.79
CA LEU A 243 13.99 1.25 11.19
C LEU A 243 15.18 2.20 11.03
N PRO A 244 15.39 2.80 9.86
CA PRO A 244 16.27 3.96 9.77
C PRO A 244 15.78 4.99 10.79
N ILE A 245 16.68 5.82 11.30
CA ILE A 245 16.34 6.90 12.22
C ILE A 245 15.14 7.64 11.65
N ILE A 246 13.97 7.46 12.26
CA ILE A 246 12.75 8.14 11.84
C ILE A 246 12.76 9.48 12.57
N ARG A 247 12.97 10.57 11.84
CA ARG A 247 12.74 11.92 12.33
C ARG A 247 11.32 12.33 11.98
N ALA A 248 10.47 12.48 12.97
CA ALA A 248 9.08 12.86 12.79
C ALA A 248 8.78 14.17 13.51
N PRO A 249 7.99 15.07 12.91
CA PRO A 249 7.48 16.24 13.61
C PRO A 249 6.65 15.85 14.83
N LEU A 250 6.82 16.57 15.95
CA LEU A 250 6.17 16.25 17.23
C LEU A 250 4.63 16.20 17.16
N HIS A 251 4.01 16.93 16.24
CA HIS A 251 2.56 16.94 16.09
C HIS A 251 1.98 15.67 15.44
N TRP A 252 2.81 14.76 14.94
CA TRP A 252 2.38 13.46 14.38
C TRP A 252 2.23 12.36 15.44
N ILE A 253 2.64 12.64 16.67
CA ILE A 253 2.65 11.67 17.77
C ILE A 253 1.57 12.07 18.77
N LYS A 254 0.32 11.79 18.40
CA LYS A 254 -0.83 11.83 19.32
C LYS A 254 -1.55 10.49 19.34
#